data_af3d5e46dc86361a824d3f343ee4eb45
#
_entry.id   af3d5e46dc86361a824d3f343ee4eb45
#
_cell.length_a   1.000
_cell.length_b   1.000
_cell.length_c   1.000
_cell.angle_alpha   90.00
_cell.angle_beta   90.00
_cell.angle_gamma   90.00
#
_symmetry.space_group_name_H-M   'P 1'
#
loop_
_entity.id
_entity.type
_entity.pdbx_description
1 polymer ?
#
loop_
_entity_poly.entity_id
_entity_poly.type
_entity_poly.pdbx_seq_one_letter_code
_entity_poly.pdbx_strand_id
1 'polypeptide(L)'
;MSDRVALVVCRDAGIYDHGPQHPLRPERVLFTWDLIEACGLDRLPNVTVESCRPATDEELLLVHTSEYIDAARRAGHGEDGPWGRFGFGPGDNPIFADMHEASALATGASIVAAQEVWEGRAEHSFNAAGGLHHAMPARASGFCVYDDPAVAIRWLLENGAERVAYVDVDVHHGDGPQAIFYDDPRVLTISLHEFGPWFFPGTGDVPEIGTGGAEGMSVNVPLPSGTTDEGWLRAFRAIVPPLVKAFAPDVLFTQLGCDTHATDPLATLSLSTAAYRETAKELHTLAHDAAGGRWVATGGGGYQWASVVPRAWTIYFAEQCGAVLDDDIPAKWLEEVEPYGPVPATFSDPSGATPSEADEHVGDVIGRVRKAVFGFHGI
;
A
#
# COMPACT_ATOMS: atom_id res chain seq x y z
N MET A 1 22.55 -4.79 -15.27
CA MET A 1 22.86 -3.73 -14.29
C MET A 1 21.79 -3.86 -13.24
N SER A 2 22.09 -3.68 -11.97
CA SER A 2 21.06 -3.63 -10.94
C SER A 2 20.23 -2.35 -11.10
N ASP A 3 18.92 -2.45 -10.85
CA ASP A 3 18.03 -1.29 -10.92
C ASP A 3 18.41 -0.25 -9.88
N ARG A 4 18.29 1.03 -10.22
CA ARG A 4 18.46 2.13 -9.26
C ARG A 4 17.20 2.25 -8.44
N VAL A 5 17.33 2.36 -7.13
CA VAL A 5 16.22 2.36 -6.19
C VAL A 5 16.29 3.59 -5.32
N ALA A 6 15.17 4.30 -5.19
CA ALA A 6 15.01 5.42 -4.27
C ALA A 6 14.27 4.96 -3.00
N LEU A 7 14.93 5.03 -1.85
CA LEU A 7 14.31 4.88 -0.54
C LEU A 7 13.90 6.25 -0.01
N VAL A 8 12.60 6.51 0.08
CA VAL A 8 12.12 7.78 0.66
C VAL A 8 11.98 7.63 2.16
N VAL A 9 12.77 8.40 2.91
CA VAL A 9 12.80 8.36 4.37
C VAL A 9 12.20 9.63 4.95
N CYS A 10 11.28 9.46 5.86
CA CYS A 10 10.51 10.52 6.51
C CYS A 10 10.58 10.33 8.03
N ARG A 11 11.73 10.60 8.64
CA ARG A 11 11.93 10.38 10.10
C ARG A 11 10.90 11.12 10.96
N ASP A 12 10.36 12.23 10.45
CA ASP A 12 9.28 12.98 11.10
C ASP A 12 7.89 12.34 10.91
N ALA A 13 7.76 11.22 10.17
CA ALA A 13 6.48 10.52 10.01
C ALA A 13 5.93 9.95 11.34
N GLY A 14 6.74 9.91 12.40
CA GLY A 14 6.30 9.60 13.75
C GLY A 14 5.23 10.55 14.31
N ILE A 15 5.01 11.71 13.68
CA ILE A 15 3.92 12.62 14.05
C ILE A 15 2.54 12.17 13.54
N TYR A 16 2.45 11.22 12.60
CA TYR A 16 1.19 10.59 12.19
C TYR A 16 0.75 9.59 13.26
N ASP A 17 0.30 10.10 14.39
CA ASP A 17 0.01 9.33 15.60
C ASP A 17 -1.42 9.57 16.08
N HIS A 18 -2.27 8.60 15.89
CA HIS A 18 -3.65 8.58 16.39
C HIS A 18 -3.76 8.33 17.91
N GLY A 19 -2.63 8.17 18.58
CA GLY A 19 -2.53 7.95 20.02
C GLY A 19 -2.24 6.49 20.42
N PRO A 20 -1.85 6.27 21.68
CA PRO A 20 -1.21 5.02 22.13
C PRO A 20 -2.14 3.79 22.15
N GLN A 21 -3.45 3.99 22.04
CA GLN A 21 -4.42 2.89 22.00
C GLN A 21 -4.91 2.58 20.58
N HIS A 22 -4.48 3.38 19.61
CA HIS A 22 -4.87 3.18 18.22
C HIS A 22 -4.04 2.05 17.58
N PRO A 23 -4.64 1.19 16.74
CA PRO A 23 -3.90 0.08 16.11
C PRO A 23 -2.83 0.56 15.12
N LEU A 24 -3.07 1.66 14.41
CA LEU A 24 -2.08 2.26 13.51
C LEU A 24 -1.01 2.97 14.33
N ARG A 25 0.17 2.36 14.42
CA ARG A 25 1.29 2.85 15.21
C ARG A 25 2.38 3.41 14.29
N PRO A 26 2.87 4.64 14.56
CA PRO A 26 3.95 5.23 13.76
C PRO A 26 5.27 4.44 13.86
N GLU A 27 5.50 3.74 14.97
CA GLU A 27 6.69 2.91 15.18
C GLU A 27 6.89 1.87 14.07
N ARG A 28 5.82 1.37 13.44
CA ARG A 28 5.90 0.41 12.35
C ARG A 28 6.75 0.93 11.17
N VAL A 29 6.63 2.20 10.87
CA VAL A 29 7.40 2.87 9.82
C VAL A 29 8.84 3.09 10.24
N LEU A 30 9.04 3.58 11.48
CA LEU A 30 10.38 3.83 12.04
C LEU A 30 11.19 2.54 12.12
N PHE A 31 10.62 1.47 12.67
CA PHE A 31 11.26 0.16 12.77
C PHE A 31 11.57 -0.46 11.40
N THR A 32 10.78 -0.16 10.37
CA THR A 32 11.09 -0.60 9.01
C THR A 32 12.35 0.06 8.49
N TRP A 33 12.48 1.38 8.62
CA TRP A 33 13.71 2.06 8.20
C TRP A 33 14.92 1.62 9.01
N ASP A 34 14.76 1.43 10.33
CA ASP A 34 15.84 0.96 11.20
C ASP A 34 16.27 -0.47 10.81
N LEU A 35 15.34 -1.35 10.38
CA LEU A 35 15.65 -2.69 9.92
C LEU A 35 16.35 -2.67 8.54
N ILE A 36 15.89 -1.83 7.62
CA ILE A 36 16.53 -1.60 6.32
C ILE A 36 17.98 -1.14 6.52
N GLU A 37 18.23 -0.18 7.43
CA GLU A 37 19.56 0.30 7.79
C GLU A 37 20.41 -0.79 8.47
N ALA A 38 19.82 -1.56 9.38
CA ALA A 38 20.51 -2.65 10.08
C ALA A 38 20.96 -3.76 9.12
N CYS A 39 20.14 -4.03 8.08
CA CYS A 39 20.50 -4.95 7.00
C CYS A 39 21.48 -4.36 5.98
N GLY A 40 21.77 -3.07 6.05
CA GLY A 40 22.69 -2.38 5.14
C GLY A 40 22.13 -2.12 3.74
N LEU A 41 20.82 -2.25 3.56
CA LEU A 41 20.19 -2.09 2.26
C LEU A 41 20.20 -0.62 1.78
N ASP A 42 20.17 0.33 2.72
CA ASP A 42 20.29 1.77 2.48
C ASP A 42 21.65 2.20 1.91
N ARG A 43 22.68 1.34 2.08
CA ARG A 43 24.07 1.59 1.65
C ARG A 43 24.47 0.84 0.38
N LEU A 44 23.54 0.14 -0.25
CA LEU A 44 23.81 -0.53 -1.51
C LEU A 44 24.17 0.51 -2.60
N PRO A 45 25.10 0.20 -3.52
CA PRO A 45 25.58 1.17 -4.50
C PRO A 45 24.51 1.63 -5.51
N ASN A 46 23.41 0.91 -5.62
CA ASN A 46 22.27 1.22 -6.47
C ASN A 46 21.10 1.85 -5.71
N VAL A 47 21.24 2.14 -4.41
CA VAL A 47 20.22 2.77 -3.58
C VAL A 47 20.58 4.22 -3.31
N THR A 48 19.63 5.12 -3.51
CA THR A 48 19.65 6.50 -3.02
C THR A 48 18.64 6.68 -1.92
N VAL A 49 19.03 7.36 -0.85
CA VAL A 49 18.10 7.71 0.25
C VAL A 49 17.66 9.15 0.03
N GLU A 50 16.38 9.31 -0.22
CA GLU A 50 15.74 10.60 -0.48
C GLU A 50 14.99 11.09 0.76
N SER A 51 15.05 12.38 1.02
CA SER A 51 14.25 13.00 2.08
C SER A 51 12.84 13.29 1.60
N CYS A 52 11.85 13.04 2.44
CA CYS A 52 10.49 13.49 2.16
C CYS A 52 10.35 15.03 2.28
N ARG A 53 9.28 15.53 1.74
CA ARG A 53 8.76 16.88 1.95
C ARG A 53 7.23 16.81 2.14
N PRO A 54 6.61 17.79 2.79
CA PRO A 54 5.16 17.89 2.76
C PRO A 54 4.62 18.05 1.34
N ALA A 55 3.46 17.46 1.03
CA ALA A 55 2.68 17.80 -0.13
C ALA A 55 2.19 19.25 -0.01
N THR A 56 2.20 19.98 -1.12
CA THR A 56 1.62 21.32 -1.16
C THR A 56 0.09 21.26 -1.23
N ASP A 57 -0.59 22.36 -0.92
CA ASP A 57 -2.05 22.44 -1.06
C ASP A 57 -2.48 22.19 -2.52
N GLU A 58 -1.72 22.64 -3.51
CA GLU A 58 -1.97 22.40 -4.93
C GLU A 58 -1.88 20.91 -5.27
N GLU A 59 -0.91 20.19 -4.70
CA GLU A 59 -0.78 18.74 -4.89
C GLU A 59 -1.93 17.99 -4.21
N LEU A 60 -2.31 18.37 -2.99
CA LEU A 60 -3.46 17.77 -2.31
C LEU A 60 -4.78 18.02 -3.04
N LEU A 61 -4.94 19.18 -3.67
CA LEU A 61 -6.11 19.55 -4.47
C LEU A 61 -6.27 18.72 -5.76
N LEU A 62 -5.27 17.94 -6.16
CA LEU A 62 -5.42 16.97 -7.25
C LEU A 62 -6.47 15.89 -6.93
N VAL A 63 -6.71 15.64 -5.66
CA VAL A 63 -7.64 14.61 -5.15
C VAL A 63 -8.65 15.18 -4.16
N HIS A 64 -8.17 15.92 -3.17
CA HIS A 64 -8.99 16.37 -2.04
C HIS A 64 -9.61 17.74 -2.26
N THR A 65 -10.80 17.96 -1.71
CA THR A 65 -11.46 19.27 -1.79
C THR A 65 -10.78 20.28 -0.86
N SER A 66 -10.79 21.56 -1.27
CA SER A 66 -10.20 22.64 -0.45
C SER A 66 -10.85 22.74 0.93
N GLU A 67 -12.17 22.52 1.02
CA GLU A 67 -12.90 22.53 2.29
C GLU A 67 -12.43 21.42 3.23
N TYR A 68 -12.11 20.24 2.68
CA TYR A 68 -11.62 19.10 3.45
C TYR A 68 -10.19 19.34 3.96
N ILE A 69 -9.30 19.89 3.11
CA ILE A 69 -7.92 20.24 3.49
C ILE A 69 -7.92 21.29 4.61
N ASP A 70 -8.75 22.34 4.49
CA ASP A 70 -8.92 23.34 5.55
C ASP A 70 -9.45 22.73 6.84
N ALA A 71 -10.40 21.81 6.75
CA ALA A 71 -10.95 21.12 7.92
C ALA A 71 -9.88 20.27 8.63
N ALA A 72 -9.05 19.53 7.90
CA ALA A 72 -7.95 18.74 8.48
C ALA A 72 -6.94 19.63 9.21
N ARG A 73 -6.57 20.76 8.61
CA ARG A 73 -5.64 21.74 9.20
C ARG A 73 -6.21 22.33 10.48
N ARG A 74 -7.43 22.82 10.45
CA ARG A 74 -8.07 23.45 11.62
C ARG A 74 -8.35 22.47 12.74
N ALA A 75 -8.78 21.26 12.42
CA ALA A 75 -8.97 20.20 13.40
C ALA A 75 -7.64 19.82 14.08
N GLY A 76 -6.56 19.65 13.32
CA GLY A 76 -5.23 19.38 13.83
C GLY A 76 -4.65 20.49 14.71
N HIS A 77 -5.04 21.73 14.46
CA HIS A 77 -4.68 22.88 15.30
C HIS A 77 -5.57 23.06 16.53
N GLY A 78 -6.48 22.12 16.78
CA GLY A 78 -7.35 22.11 17.97
C GLY A 78 -8.51 23.10 17.94
N GLU A 79 -8.93 23.54 16.76
CA GLU A 79 -10.11 24.37 16.63
C GLU A 79 -11.39 23.53 16.82
N ASP A 80 -12.40 24.12 17.43
CA ASP A 80 -13.75 23.54 17.49
C ASP A 80 -14.46 23.64 16.15
N GLY A 81 -15.14 22.55 15.74
CA GLY A 81 -15.87 22.51 14.48
C GLY A 81 -16.68 21.25 14.26
N PRO A 82 -17.49 21.21 13.19
CA PRO A 82 -18.30 20.04 12.85
C PRO A 82 -17.48 18.97 12.11
N TRP A 83 -16.37 18.56 12.69
CA TRP A 83 -15.35 17.75 12.04
C TRP A 83 -15.83 16.34 11.67
N GLY A 84 -16.86 15.81 12.36
CA GLY A 84 -17.45 14.49 12.08
C GLY A 84 -18.00 14.35 10.65
N ARG A 85 -18.40 15.46 9.99
CA ARG A 85 -18.84 15.41 8.58
C ARG A 85 -17.71 15.07 7.61
N PHE A 86 -16.47 15.32 8.03
CA PHE A 86 -15.26 14.99 7.28
C PHE A 86 -14.63 13.67 7.72
N GLY A 87 -15.32 12.90 8.57
CA GLY A 87 -14.81 11.63 9.06
C GLY A 87 -13.85 11.72 10.26
N PHE A 88 -13.59 12.95 10.76
CA PHE A 88 -12.72 13.14 11.93
C PHE A 88 -13.52 13.06 13.22
N GLY A 89 -13.00 12.35 14.21
CA GLY A 89 -13.66 12.22 15.51
C GLY A 89 -13.33 10.91 16.22
N PRO A 90 -14.06 10.60 17.29
CA PRO A 90 -13.86 9.35 18.02
C PRO A 90 -14.06 8.12 17.11
N GLY A 91 -13.18 7.14 17.24
CA GLY A 91 -13.21 5.90 16.43
C GLY A 91 -12.01 5.82 15.50
N ASP A 92 -12.23 5.52 14.22
CA ASP A 92 -11.17 5.18 13.27
C ASP A 92 -10.23 6.33 12.91
N ASN A 93 -10.72 7.57 12.95
CA ASN A 93 -9.93 8.74 12.56
C ASN A 93 -9.98 9.80 13.66
N PRO A 94 -9.37 9.54 14.84
CA PRO A 94 -9.30 10.54 15.90
C PRO A 94 -8.50 11.76 15.45
N ILE A 95 -8.93 12.92 15.93
CA ILE A 95 -8.18 14.16 15.70
C ILE A 95 -6.92 14.14 16.56
N PHE A 96 -5.79 14.41 15.97
CA PHE A 96 -4.50 14.56 16.64
C PHE A 96 -3.81 15.87 16.25
N ALA A 97 -2.85 16.31 17.06
CA ALA A 97 -2.13 17.54 16.79
C ALA A 97 -1.35 17.46 15.47
N ASP A 98 -1.35 18.56 14.73
CA ASP A 98 -0.66 18.68 13.44
C ASP A 98 -1.08 17.61 12.41
N MET A 99 -2.36 17.18 12.46
CA MET A 99 -2.91 16.12 11.63
C MET A 99 -2.75 16.39 10.11
N HIS A 100 -2.95 17.64 9.69
CA HIS A 100 -2.72 18.05 8.31
C HIS A 100 -1.24 17.92 7.92
N GLU A 101 -0.34 18.44 8.74
CA GLU A 101 1.10 18.47 8.51
C GLU A 101 1.66 17.04 8.42
N ALA A 102 1.27 16.17 9.33
CA ALA A 102 1.64 14.76 9.34
C ALA A 102 1.17 14.03 8.07
N SER A 103 -0.08 14.27 7.68
CA SER A 103 -0.67 13.63 6.50
C SER A 103 -0.09 14.18 5.20
N ALA A 104 0.15 15.49 5.15
CA ALA A 104 0.82 16.12 4.01
C ALA A 104 2.26 15.60 3.84
N LEU A 105 2.95 15.28 4.96
CA LEU A 105 4.30 14.72 4.92
C LEU A 105 4.31 13.31 4.32
N ALA A 106 3.38 12.42 4.74
CA ALA A 106 3.24 11.09 4.17
C ALA A 106 2.88 11.15 2.68
N THR A 107 1.95 12.05 2.31
CA THR A 107 1.54 12.26 0.90
C THR A 107 2.69 12.80 0.06
N GLY A 108 3.42 13.78 0.56
CA GLY A 108 4.58 14.34 -0.13
C GLY A 108 5.70 13.32 -0.34
N ALA A 109 5.88 12.38 0.59
CA ALA A 109 6.83 11.28 0.43
C ALA A 109 6.43 10.34 -0.73
N SER A 110 5.14 10.03 -0.90
CA SER A 110 4.64 9.25 -2.05
C SER A 110 4.81 10.00 -3.37
N ILE A 111 4.63 11.33 -3.37
CA ILE A 111 4.93 12.16 -4.55
C ILE A 111 6.44 12.13 -4.87
N VAL A 112 7.32 12.25 -3.87
CA VAL A 112 8.78 12.16 -4.09
C VAL A 112 9.13 10.79 -4.67
N ALA A 113 8.58 9.70 -4.15
CA ALA A 113 8.78 8.36 -4.69
C ALA A 113 8.35 8.26 -6.17
N ALA A 114 7.20 8.84 -6.52
CA ALA A 114 6.72 8.90 -7.90
C ALA A 114 7.62 9.78 -8.79
N GLN A 115 8.12 10.91 -8.29
CA GLN A 115 9.05 11.81 -9.00
C GLN A 115 10.37 11.11 -9.34
N GLU A 116 10.96 10.38 -8.37
CA GLU A 116 12.23 9.67 -8.61
C GLU A 116 12.13 8.69 -9.77
N VAL A 117 11.01 7.95 -9.84
CA VAL A 117 10.77 6.98 -10.90
C VAL A 117 10.40 7.67 -12.22
N TRP A 118 9.49 8.64 -12.20
CA TRP A 118 8.99 9.26 -13.43
C TRP A 118 10.04 10.10 -14.15
N GLU A 119 10.87 10.83 -13.40
CA GLU A 119 11.96 11.61 -13.96
C GLU A 119 13.20 10.77 -14.31
N GLY A 120 13.16 9.46 -14.11
CA GLY A 120 14.20 8.51 -14.50
C GLY A 120 15.47 8.57 -13.64
N ARG A 121 15.35 9.06 -12.40
CA ARG A 121 16.45 9.00 -11.42
C ARG A 121 16.58 7.62 -10.80
N ALA A 122 15.47 6.91 -10.64
CA ALA A 122 15.40 5.52 -10.20
C ALA A 122 14.47 4.71 -11.11
N GLU A 123 14.67 3.40 -11.18
CA GLU A 123 13.71 2.45 -11.74
C GLU A 123 12.63 2.09 -10.72
N HIS A 124 13.00 1.95 -9.46
CA HIS A 124 12.09 1.61 -8.35
C HIS A 124 12.18 2.62 -7.22
N SER A 125 11.09 2.77 -6.49
CA SER A 125 11.07 3.60 -5.28
C SER A 125 10.19 2.98 -4.18
N PHE A 126 10.51 3.29 -2.93
CA PHE A 126 9.77 2.82 -1.78
C PHE A 126 9.53 3.92 -0.74
N ASN A 127 8.27 4.12 -0.35
CA ASN A 127 7.84 4.97 0.76
C ASN A 127 7.05 4.15 1.80
N ALA A 128 7.67 3.76 2.89
CA ALA A 128 7.02 2.99 3.96
C ALA A 128 5.92 3.77 4.71
N ALA A 129 5.95 5.11 4.68
CA ALA A 129 4.97 5.96 5.38
C ALA A 129 3.67 6.18 4.61
N GLY A 130 3.63 5.80 3.32
CA GLY A 130 2.45 5.92 2.46
C GLY A 130 1.57 4.67 2.46
N GLY A 131 0.63 4.67 1.51
CA GLY A 131 -0.34 3.59 1.32
C GLY A 131 -1.64 3.80 2.11
N LEU A 132 -1.98 5.05 2.42
CA LEU A 132 -3.18 5.44 3.16
C LEU A 132 -4.39 5.50 2.22
N HIS A 133 -4.87 4.35 1.80
CA HIS A 133 -5.76 4.10 0.67
C HIS A 133 -7.27 4.20 0.96
N HIS A 134 -7.68 4.64 2.16
CA HIS A 134 -9.11 4.72 2.51
C HIS A 134 -9.68 6.14 2.49
N ALA A 135 -8.84 7.17 2.41
CA ALA A 135 -9.34 8.54 2.40
C ALA A 135 -10.09 8.83 1.09
N MET A 136 -11.26 9.47 1.24
CA MET A 136 -12.08 9.93 0.12
C MET A 136 -11.75 11.39 -0.22
N PRO A 137 -12.19 11.92 -1.37
CA PRO A 137 -11.91 13.32 -1.75
C PRO A 137 -12.30 14.36 -0.70
N ALA A 138 -13.31 14.08 0.13
CA ALA A 138 -13.82 15.01 1.13
C ALA A 138 -14.01 14.38 2.52
N ARG A 139 -13.40 13.23 2.79
CA ARG A 139 -13.63 12.51 4.04
C ARG A 139 -12.47 11.58 4.39
N ALA A 140 -12.04 11.61 5.66
CA ALA A 140 -11.17 10.59 6.26
C ALA A 140 -11.92 9.27 6.47
N SER A 141 -11.23 8.17 6.32
CA SER A 141 -11.75 6.82 6.52
C SER A 141 -10.59 5.86 6.83
N GLY A 142 -10.83 4.78 7.55
CA GLY A 142 -9.86 3.70 7.74
C GLY A 142 -8.47 4.17 8.17
N PHE A 143 -8.39 5.07 9.14
CA PHE A 143 -7.15 5.66 9.66
C PHE A 143 -6.44 6.65 8.69
N CYS A 144 -6.99 6.87 7.49
CA CYS A 144 -6.40 7.68 6.44
C CYS A 144 -7.01 9.08 6.41
N VAL A 145 -6.16 10.11 6.50
CA VAL A 145 -6.54 11.51 6.35
C VAL A 145 -6.48 11.91 4.89
N TYR A 146 -5.36 11.69 4.21
CA TYR A 146 -5.22 11.90 2.77
C TYR A 146 -4.90 10.59 2.07
N ASP A 147 -5.41 10.43 0.84
CA ASP A 147 -5.10 9.30 -0.03
C ASP A 147 -3.81 9.59 -0.79
N ASP A 148 -2.68 9.27 -0.17
CA ASP A 148 -1.37 9.53 -0.75
C ASP A 148 -1.11 8.74 -2.04
N PRO A 149 -1.56 7.46 -2.20
CA PRO A 149 -1.46 6.77 -3.47
C PRO A 149 -2.20 7.49 -4.60
N ALA A 150 -3.44 7.91 -4.35
CA ALA A 150 -4.23 8.60 -5.36
C ALA A 150 -3.65 9.96 -5.73
N VAL A 151 -3.14 10.73 -4.74
CA VAL A 151 -2.47 12.01 -5.01
C VAL A 151 -1.21 11.81 -5.84
N ALA A 152 -0.38 10.82 -5.52
CA ALA A 152 0.83 10.54 -6.28
C ALA A 152 0.52 10.03 -7.70
N ILE A 153 -0.52 9.22 -7.88
CA ILE A 153 -0.99 8.78 -9.21
C ILE A 153 -1.51 9.97 -10.03
N ARG A 154 -2.31 10.86 -9.44
CA ARG A 154 -2.74 12.10 -10.11
C ARG A 154 -1.56 12.96 -10.51
N TRP A 155 -0.56 13.08 -9.61
CA TRP A 155 0.68 13.80 -9.93
C TRP A 155 1.37 13.20 -11.15
N LEU A 156 1.50 11.87 -11.26
CA LEU A 156 2.07 11.20 -12.44
C LEU A 156 1.31 11.55 -13.72
N LEU A 157 -0.03 11.48 -13.67
CA LEU A 157 -0.89 11.79 -14.83
C LEU A 157 -0.78 13.26 -15.27
N GLU A 158 -0.71 14.22 -14.34
CA GLU A 158 -0.51 15.64 -14.64
C GLU A 158 0.90 15.94 -15.17
N ASN A 159 1.88 15.07 -14.90
CA ASN A 159 3.24 15.20 -15.39
C ASN A 159 3.54 14.31 -16.62
N GLY A 160 2.50 13.82 -17.29
CA GLY A 160 2.59 13.22 -18.61
C GLY A 160 2.59 11.69 -18.66
N ALA A 161 2.35 10.98 -17.55
CA ALA A 161 2.01 9.57 -17.60
C ALA A 161 0.64 9.39 -18.28
N GLU A 162 0.55 8.49 -19.24
CA GLU A 162 -0.71 8.21 -19.93
C GLU A 162 -1.52 7.15 -19.21
N ARG A 163 -0.86 6.16 -18.58
CA ARG A 163 -1.50 5.03 -17.90
C ARG A 163 -0.73 4.61 -16.66
N VAL A 164 -1.44 4.42 -15.55
CA VAL A 164 -0.89 3.91 -14.28
C VAL A 164 -1.68 2.68 -13.84
N ALA A 165 -0.99 1.57 -13.55
CA ALA A 165 -1.62 0.44 -12.87
C ALA A 165 -1.36 0.55 -11.37
N TYR A 166 -2.43 0.60 -10.60
CA TYR A 166 -2.41 0.54 -9.14
C TYR A 166 -2.77 -0.87 -8.68
N VAL A 167 -1.85 -1.53 -7.98
CA VAL A 167 -2.05 -2.86 -7.41
C VAL A 167 -1.97 -2.77 -5.89
N ASP A 168 -3.06 -3.12 -5.24
CA ASP A 168 -3.27 -3.07 -3.81
C ASP A 168 -3.32 -4.49 -3.24
N VAL A 169 -2.39 -4.79 -2.33
CA VAL A 169 -2.27 -6.12 -1.69
C VAL A 169 -2.60 -6.08 -0.19
N ASP A 170 -3.12 -4.95 0.29
CA ASP A 170 -3.68 -4.79 1.63
C ASP A 170 -4.84 -5.78 1.85
N VAL A 171 -5.09 -6.14 3.09
CA VAL A 171 -6.24 -7.00 3.41
C VAL A 171 -7.57 -6.28 3.24
N HIS A 172 -7.56 -4.95 3.34
CA HIS A 172 -8.74 -4.12 3.13
C HIS A 172 -8.84 -3.66 1.67
N HIS A 173 -10.06 -3.53 1.18
CA HIS A 173 -10.30 -2.99 -0.15
C HIS A 173 -9.76 -1.55 -0.28
N GLY A 174 -8.98 -1.28 -1.32
CA GLY A 174 -8.48 0.07 -1.66
C GLY A 174 -9.60 0.97 -2.19
N ASP A 175 -10.57 1.28 -1.33
CA ASP A 175 -11.80 1.96 -1.70
C ASP A 175 -11.59 3.43 -2.11
N GLY A 176 -10.57 4.09 -1.55
CA GLY A 176 -10.21 5.46 -1.91
C GLY A 176 -9.73 5.57 -3.36
N PRO A 177 -8.63 4.91 -3.77
CA PRO A 177 -8.18 4.90 -5.16
C PRO A 177 -9.25 4.40 -6.13
N GLN A 178 -10.02 3.35 -5.77
CA GLN A 178 -11.15 2.91 -6.59
C GLN A 178 -12.14 4.05 -6.81
N ALA A 179 -12.59 4.73 -5.76
CA ALA A 179 -13.59 5.79 -5.87
C ALA A 179 -13.07 7.01 -6.66
N ILE A 180 -11.78 7.37 -6.47
CA ILE A 180 -11.15 8.54 -7.10
C ILE A 180 -10.94 8.32 -8.60
N PHE A 181 -10.68 7.09 -9.03
CA PHE A 181 -10.40 6.74 -10.42
C PHE A 181 -11.53 5.95 -11.09
N TYR A 182 -12.71 5.87 -10.50
CA TYR A 182 -13.80 4.99 -10.95
C TYR A 182 -14.31 5.28 -12.37
N ASP A 183 -14.08 6.48 -12.88
CA ASP A 183 -14.45 6.93 -14.22
C ASP A 183 -13.23 7.37 -15.08
N ASP A 184 -12.00 7.12 -14.61
CA ASP A 184 -10.76 7.50 -15.29
C ASP A 184 -10.09 6.29 -15.97
N PRO A 185 -10.20 6.14 -17.32
CA PRO A 185 -9.64 4.99 -18.03
C PRO A 185 -8.11 4.94 -18.07
N ARG A 186 -7.43 5.96 -17.57
CA ARG A 186 -5.96 6.03 -17.48
C ARG A 186 -5.40 5.28 -16.29
N VAL A 187 -6.26 4.89 -15.33
CA VAL A 187 -5.84 4.19 -14.12
C VAL A 187 -6.54 2.84 -14.02
N LEU A 188 -5.76 1.78 -14.00
CA LEU A 188 -6.24 0.43 -13.68
C LEU A 188 -6.03 0.20 -12.18
N THR A 189 -7.10 0.08 -11.39
CA THR A 189 -7.02 -0.30 -9.98
C THR A 189 -7.31 -1.79 -9.82
N ILE A 190 -6.41 -2.53 -9.14
CA ILE A 190 -6.60 -3.94 -8.81
C ILE A 190 -6.39 -4.10 -7.30
N SER A 191 -7.41 -4.54 -6.57
CA SER A 191 -7.34 -4.78 -5.13
C SER A 191 -7.63 -6.25 -4.81
N LEU A 192 -6.68 -6.91 -4.11
CA LEU A 192 -6.87 -8.25 -3.56
C LEU A 192 -7.11 -8.11 -2.05
N HIS A 193 -8.32 -8.36 -1.61
CA HIS A 193 -8.71 -8.05 -0.23
C HIS A 193 -9.62 -9.12 0.36
N GLU A 194 -9.66 -9.19 1.68
CA GLU A 194 -10.66 -9.98 2.37
C GLU A 194 -12.04 -9.37 2.15
N PHE A 195 -13.03 -10.21 1.93
CA PHE A 195 -14.40 -9.77 1.72
C PHE A 195 -15.38 -10.67 2.48
N GLY A 196 -16.25 -10.03 3.24
CA GLY A 196 -17.26 -10.75 4.01
C GLY A 196 -18.29 -9.81 4.64
N PRO A 197 -19.35 -10.38 5.23
CA PRO A 197 -20.32 -9.61 5.97
C PRO A 197 -19.63 -8.82 7.10
N TRP A 198 -19.81 -7.50 7.12
CA TRP A 198 -19.27 -6.59 8.15
C TRP A 198 -17.75 -6.39 8.12
N PHE A 199 -17.02 -6.90 7.11
CA PHE A 199 -15.62 -6.57 6.93
C PHE A 199 -15.45 -5.18 6.32
N PHE A 200 -14.59 -4.36 6.92
CA PHE A 200 -14.35 -2.99 6.45
C PHE A 200 -13.63 -2.99 5.09
N PRO A 201 -13.90 -2.06 4.18
CA PRO A 201 -14.89 -0.98 4.24
C PRO A 201 -16.30 -1.38 3.78
N GLY A 202 -16.53 -2.62 3.37
CA GLY A 202 -17.82 -3.14 2.89
C GLY A 202 -18.08 -2.89 1.40
N THR A 203 -17.06 -2.47 0.64
CA THR A 203 -17.02 -2.30 -0.81
C THR A 203 -16.02 -3.27 -1.43
N GLY A 204 -15.91 -3.31 -2.76
CA GLY A 204 -14.94 -4.14 -3.45
C GLY A 204 -15.49 -5.50 -3.90
N ASP A 205 -16.79 -5.63 -4.18
CA ASP A 205 -17.31 -6.84 -4.81
C ASP A 205 -17.03 -6.83 -6.33
N VAL A 206 -16.99 -8.01 -6.91
CA VAL A 206 -16.67 -8.25 -8.34
C VAL A 206 -17.44 -7.36 -9.33
N PRO A 207 -18.73 -6.99 -9.10
CA PRO A 207 -19.44 -6.11 -10.03
C PRO A 207 -18.99 -4.65 -10.04
N GLU A 208 -18.15 -4.21 -9.12
CA GLU A 208 -17.63 -2.84 -9.05
C GLU A 208 -16.46 -2.69 -10.04
N ILE A 209 -16.78 -2.52 -11.34
CA ILE A 209 -15.80 -2.59 -12.44
C ILE A 209 -15.43 -1.24 -13.06
N GLY A 210 -15.83 -0.12 -12.47
CA GLY A 210 -15.71 1.21 -13.06
C GLY A 210 -16.94 1.62 -13.85
N THR A 211 -16.94 2.83 -14.42
CA THR A 211 -18.09 3.38 -15.18
C THR A 211 -17.67 4.04 -16.49
N GLY A 212 -18.60 4.08 -17.44
CA GLY A 212 -18.39 4.78 -18.70
C GLY A 212 -17.19 4.28 -19.49
N GLY A 213 -16.25 5.17 -19.80
CA GLY A 213 -15.01 4.79 -20.49
C GLY A 213 -14.02 3.98 -19.66
N ALA A 214 -14.23 3.91 -18.36
CA ALA A 214 -13.41 3.17 -17.41
C ALA A 214 -14.01 1.83 -16.97
N GLU A 215 -15.07 1.34 -17.63
CA GLU A 215 -15.56 -0.02 -17.38
C GLU A 215 -14.46 -1.06 -17.61
N GLY A 216 -14.22 -1.93 -16.61
CA GLY A 216 -13.14 -2.89 -16.59
C GLY A 216 -11.84 -2.37 -15.96
N MET A 217 -11.74 -1.07 -15.62
CA MET A 217 -10.54 -0.47 -15.00
C MET A 217 -10.54 -0.57 -13.48
N SER A 218 -11.65 -0.90 -12.83
CA SER A 218 -11.70 -1.25 -11.42
C SER A 218 -11.84 -2.77 -11.28
N VAL A 219 -10.88 -3.40 -10.58
CA VAL A 219 -10.80 -4.87 -10.48
C VAL A 219 -10.73 -5.27 -9.02
N ASN A 220 -11.73 -5.97 -8.57
CA ASN A 220 -11.85 -6.44 -7.19
C ASN A 220 -11.73 -7.96 -7.11
N VAL A 221 -10.83 -8.42 -6.25
CA VAL A 221 -10.59 -9.84 -5.97
C VAL A 221 -10.98 -10.12 -4.52
N PRO A 222 -12.30 -10.27 -4.24
CA PRO A 222 -12.81 -10.47 -2.89
C PRO A 222 -12.52 -11.89 -2.39
N LEU A 223 -11.52 -12.01 -1.53
CA LEU A 223 -11.06 -13.29 -0.99
C LEU A 223 -11.84 -13.70 0.26
N PRO A 224 -12.14 -14.99 0.43
CA PRO A 224 -12.78 -15.48 1.65
C PRO A 224 -11.85 -15.40 2.86
N SER A 225 -12.43 -15.16 4.04
CA SER A 225 -11.74 -15.25 5.33
C SER A 225 -10.99 -16.60 5.45
N GLY A 226 -9.77 -16.56 5.97
CA GLY A 226 -8.92 -17.73 6.13
C GLY A 226 -8.18 -18.17 4.87
N THR A 227 -8.21 -17.42 3.77
CA THR A 227 -7.37 -17.67 2.58
C THR A 227 -5.89 -17.63 2.98
N THR A 228 -5.14 -18.65 2.56
CA THR A 228 -3.71 -18.81 2.87
C THR A 228 -2.82 -18.39 1.71
N ASP A 229 -1.49 -18.56 1.88
CA ASP A 229 -0.49 -18.28 0.83
C ASP A 229 -0.87 -18.93 -0.51
N GLU A 230 -1.35 -20.17 -0.50
CA GLU A 230 -1.68 -20.90 -1.72
C GLU A 230 -2.86 -20.26 -2.46
N GLY A 231 -3.95 -19.98 -1.78
CA GLY A 231 -5.14 -19.37 -2.36
C GLY A 231 -4.84 -17.95 -2.86
N TRP A 232 -4.16 -17.17 -2.03
CA TRP A 232 -3.82 -15.79 -2.33
C TRP A 232 -2.89 -15.67 -3.54
N LEU A 233 -1.78 -16.40 -3.57
CA LEU A 233 -0.83 -16.39 -4.71
C LEU A 233 -1.48 -16.92 -5.99
N ARG A 234 -2.38 -17.90 -5.88
CA ARG A 234 -3.17 -18.39 -7.02
C ARG A 234 -4.07 -17.29 -7.58
N ALA A 235 -4.75 -16.51 -6.73
CA ALA A 235 -5.57 -15.38 -7.16
C ALA A 235 -4.72 -14.28 -7.79
N PHE A 236 -3.64 -13.88 -7.12
CA PHE A 236 -2.71 -12.87 -7.62
C PHE A 236 -2.21 -13.22 -9.02
N ARG A 237 -1.64 -14.42 -9.20
CA ARG A 237 -1.10 -14.90 -10.49
C ARG A 237 -2.13 -14.99 -11.60
N ALA A 238 -3.36 -15.33 -11.23
CA ALA A 238 -4.43 -15.47 -12.20
C ALA A 238 -5.00 -14.14 -12.69
N ILE A 239 -4.90 -13.06 -11.90
CA ILE A 239 -5.57 -11.78 -12.17
C ILE A 239 -4.59 -10.66 -12.46
N VAL A 240 -3.59 -10.41 -11.60
CA VAL A 240 -2.75 -9.21 -11.67
C VAL A 240 -1.86 -9.21 -12.92
N PRO A 241 -0.96 -10.19 -13.17
CA PRO A 241 -0.06 -10.11 -14.30
C PRO A 241 -0.76 -10.07 -15.67
N PRO A 242 -1.83 -10.85 -15.94
CA PRO A 242 -2.53 -10.77 -17.21
C PRO A 242 -3.13 -9.38 -17.49
N LEU A 243 -3.78 -8.77 -16.48
CA LEU A 243 -4.42 -7.48 -16.63
C LEU A 243 -3.41 -6.34 -16.76
N VAL A 244 -2.38 -6.29 -15.92
CA VAL A 244 -1.35 -5.26 -16.00
C VAL A 244 -0.60 -5.32 -17.34
N LYS A 245 -0.27 -6.52 -17.83
CA LYS A 245 0.36 -6.70 -19.16
C LYS A 245 -0.56 -6.26 -20.30
N ALA A 246 -1.84 -6.56 -20.23
CA ALA A 246 -2.81 -6.12 -21.25
C ALA A 246 -3.04 -4.61 -21.21
N PHE A 247 -3.07 -4.02 -20.02
CA PHE A 247 -3.20 -2.58 -19.82
C PHE A 247 -1.96 -1.80 -20.27
N ALA A 248 -0.76 -2.40 -20.14
CA ALA A 248 0.54 -1.84 -20.51
C ALA A 248 0.75 -0.43 -19.92
N PRO A 249 0.86 -0.28 -18.59
CA PRO A 249 1.02 1.01 -17.93
C PRO A 249 2.40 1.63 -18.15
N ASP A 250 2.50 2.94 -18.01
CA ASP A 250 3.78 3.65 -17.93
C ASP A 250 4.46 3.43 -16.58
N VAL A 251 3.67 3.27 -15.51
CA VAL A 251 4.15 3.06 -14.14
C VAL A 251 3.30 1.99 -13.45
N LEU A 252 3.94 1.05 -12.78
CA LEU A 252 3.33 0.17 -11.79
C LEU A 252 3.41 0.86 -10.42
N PHE A 253 2.26 1.16 -9.82
CA PHE A 253 2.14 1.71 -8.48
C PHE A 253 1.57 0.64 -7.55
N THR A 254 2.19 0.39 -6.39
CA THR A 254 1.73 -0.66 -5.47
C THR A 254 1.55 -0.15 -4.06
N GLN A 255 0.45 -0.55 -3.45
CA GLN A 255 0.22 -0.48 -2.01
C GLN A 255 0.54 -1.86 -1.41
N LEU A 256 1.49 -1.89 -0.49
CA LEU A 256 2.08 -3.11 0.06
C LEU A 256 1.66 -3.35 1.53
N GLY A 257 0.38 -3.19 1.82
CA GLY A 257 -0.19 -3.55 3.11
C GLY A 257 0.13 -5.01 3.47
N CYS A 258 0.45 -5.25 4.73
CA CYS A 258 0.83 -6.57 5.23
C CYS A 258 -0.06 -7.07 6.38
N ASP A 259 -1.23 -6.49 6.52
CA ASP A 259 -2.31 -6.93 7.41
C ASP A 259 -3.03 -8.19 6.92
N THR A 260 -2.65 -8.71 5.75
CA THR A 260 -2.98 -10.06 5.29
C THR A 260 -2.29 -11.17 6.10
N HIS A 261 -1.31 -10.84 6.96
CA HIS A 261 -0.56 -11.81 7.74
C HIS A 261 -1.42 -12.53 8.77
N ALA A 262 -1.18 -13.83 8.94
CA ALA A 262 -1.94 -14.72 9.83
C ALA A 262 -2.06 -14.25 11.31
N THR A 263 -1.20 -13.33 11.75
CA THR A 263 -1.21 -12.82 13.12
C THR A 263 -1.75 -11.40 13.22
N ASP A 264 -2.22 -10.81 12.13
CA ASP A 264 -2.75 -9.46 12.17
C ASP A 264 -4.05 -9.41 12.99
N PRO A 265 -4.22 -8.40 13.89
CA PRO A 265 -5.38 -8.35 14.77
C PRO A 265 -6.66 -7.82 14.10
N LEU A 266 -6.58 -7.24 12.89
CA LEU A 266 -7.72 -6.59 12.25
C LEU A 266 -8.31 -7.40 11.08
N ALA A 267 -7.72 -8.54 10.74
CA ALA A 267 -8.10 -9.35 9.59
C ALA A 267 -8.03 -10.85 9.88
N THR A 268 -8.49 -11.64 8.94
CA THR A 268 -8.52 -13.08 9.09
C THR A 268 -7.93 -13.87 7.91
N LEU A 269 -7.34 -13.18 6.91
CA LEU A 269 -6.46 -13.86 5.96
C LEU A 269 -5.28 -14.48 6.72
N SER A 270 -4.66 -15.48 6.14
CA SER A 270 -3.67 -16.28 6.86
C SER A 270 -2.38 -16.43 6.04
N LEU A 271 -1.82 -15.30 5.60
CA LEU A 271 -0.57 -15.29 4.86
C LEU A 271 0.64 -15.34 5.79
N SER A 272 1.73 -15.82 5.22
CA SER A 272 3.06 -15.78 5.82
C SER A 272 4.01 -14.87 5.03
N THR A 273 5.19 -14.62 5.57
CA THR A 273 6.25 -13.87 4.86
C THR A 273 6.72 -14.57 3.58
N ALA A 274 6.42 -15.86 3.39
CA ALA A 274 6.69 -16.56 2.13
C ALA A 274 5.83 -16.01 0.99
N ALA A 275 4.56 -15.69 1.23
CA ALA A 275 3.71 -15.04 0.23
C ALA A 275 4.25 -13.66 -0.14
N TYR A 276 4.73 -12.87 0.83
CA TYR A 276 5.31 -11.56 0.56
C TYR A 276 6.56 -11.63 -0.30
N ARG A 277 7.46 -12.62 -0.04
CA ARG A 277 8.63 -12.85 -0.89
C ARG A 277 8.27 -13.20 -2.33
N GLU A 278 7.30 -14.08 -2.53
CA GLU A 278 6.84 -14.45 -3.88
C GLU A 278 6.14 -13.28 -4.57
N THR A 279 5.28 -12.55 -3.87
CA THR A 279 4.62 -11.34 -4.40
C THR A 279 5.62 -10.27 -4.81
N ALA A 280 6.65 -10.02 -3.99
CA ALA A 280 7.71 -9.07 -4.30
C ALA A 280 8.41 -9.41 -5.63
N LYS A 281 8.80 -10.67 -5.82
CA LYS A 281 9.43 -11.16 -7.06
C LYS A 281 8.51 -10.99 -8.29
N GLU A 282 7.24 -11.30 -8.11
CA GLU A 282 6.28 -11.19 -9.19
C GLU A 282 5.98 -9.75 -9.57
N LEU A 283 5.88 -8.83 -8.59
CA LEU A 283 5.72 -7.39 -8.83
C LEU A 283 6.96 -6.80 -9.50
N HIS A 284 8.17 -7.18 -9.05
CA HIS A 284 9.43 -6.75 -9.67
C HIS A 284 9.50 -7.20 -11.14
N THR A 285 9.25 -8.48 -11.40
CA THR A 285 9.19 -9.01 -12.77
C THR A 285 8.12 -8.29 -13.60
N LEU A 286 6.95 -8.04 -13.03
CA LEU A 286 5.84 -7.37 -13.71
C LEU A 286 6.16 -5.91 -14.06
N ALA A 287 6.85 -5.19 -13.19
CA ALA A 287 7.32 -3.83 -13.45
C ALA A 287 8.21 -3.78 -14.71
N HIS A 288 9.14 -4.72 -14.85
CA HIS A 288 9.99 -4.83 -16.03
C HIS A 288 9.22 -5.27 -17.28
N ASP A 289 8.37 -6.27 -17.15
CA ASP A 289 7.62 -6.84 -18.27
C ASP A 289 6.56 -5.89 -18.86
N ALA A 290 5.97 -5.01 -18.03
CA ALA A 290 4.79 -4.24 -18.41
C ALA A 290 4.92 -2.72 -18.28
N ALA A 291 5.82 -2.21 -17.42
CA ALA A 291 5.96 -0.77 -17.11
C ALA A 291 7.38 -0.23 -17.39
N GLY A 292 8.18 -0.95 -18.17
CA GLY A 292 9.55 -0.53 -18.50
C GLY A 292 10.48 -0.39 -17.29
N GLY A 293 10.22 -1.16 -16.22
CA GLY A 293 10.96 -1.13 -14.96
C GLY A 293 10.48 -0.06 -13.97
N ARG A 294 9.49 0.76 -14.30
CA ARG A 294 9.02 1.83 -13.40
C ARG A 294 8.07 1.28 -12.33
N TRP A 295 8.56 1.20 -11.11
CA TRP A 295 7.81 0.68 -9.96
C TRP A 295 7.87 1.64 -8.77
N VAL A 296 6.74 2.24 -8.43
CA VAL A 296 6.53 3.03 -7.21
C VAL A 296 5.82 2.16 -6.18
N ALA A 297 6.40 2.01 -4.99
CA ALA A 297 5.82 1.21 -3.92
C ALA A 297 5.61 2.04 -2.66
N THR A 298 4.47 1.84 -2.02
CA THR A 298 4.17 2.41 -0.70
C THR A 298 3.98 1.32 0.33
N GLY A 299 4.03 1.68 1.60
CA GLY A 299 3.53 0.84 2.67
C GLY A 299 2.03 0.57 2.53
N GLY A 300 1.31 0.54 3.62
CA GLY A 300 -0.13 0.26 3.67
C GLY A 300 -0.55 -0.14 5.07
N GLY A 301 -1.59 -0.98 5.21
CA GLY A 301 -1.99 -1.57 6.47
C GLY A 301 -0.96 -2.54 7.03
N GLY A 302 -1.15 -2.90 8.29
CA GLY A 302 -0.29 -3.79 9.06
C GLY A 302 -0.21 -3.35 10.51
N TYR A 303 -0.72 -4.20 11.39
CA TYR A 303 -0.96 -3.84 12.80
C TYR A 303 -0.16 -4.70 13.78
N GLN A 304 0.60 -5.65 13.26
CA GLN A 304 1.72 -6.29 13.96
C GLN A 304 2.99 -5.45 13.75
N TRP A 305 2.93 -4.22 14.26
CA TRP A 305 3.81 -3.10 13.95
C TRP A 305 5.30 -3.30 14.32
N ALA A 306 5.63 -4.22 15.23
CA ALA A 306 7.01 -4.57 15.55
C ALA A 306 7.45 -5.90 14.91
N SER A 307 6.55 -6.89 14.82
CA SER A 307 6.93 -8.25 14.45
C SER A 307 6.73 -8.60 12.98
N VAL A 308 5.75 -8.00 12.29
CA VAL A 308 5.43 -8.31 10.89
C VAL A 308 5.82 -7.19 9.96
N VAL A 309 5.34 -5.97 10.21
CA VAL A 309 5.46 -4.84 9.28
C VAL A 309 6.91 -4.57 8.87
N PRO A 310 7.89 -4.46 9.79
CA PRO A 310 9.27 -4.20 9.40
C PRO A 310 9.87 -5.32 8.55
N ARG A 311 9.54 -6.59 8.86
CA ARG A 311 10.00 -7.75 8.09
C ARG A 311 9.41 -7.75 6.68
N ALA A 312 8.10 -7.58 6.55
CA ALA A 312 7.39 -7.59 5.28
C ALA A 312 7.91 -6.50 4.35
N TRP A 313 7.98 -5.27 4.81
CA TRP A 313 8.40 -4.15 3.99
C TRP A 313 9.90 -4.18 3.67
N THR A 314 10.75 -4.69 4.57
CA THR A 314 12.16 -4.93 4.27
C THR A 314 12.33 -6.02 3.19
N ILE A 315 11.48 -7.05 3.17
CA ILE A 315 11.46 -8.07 2.11
C ILE A 315 11.15 -7.43 0.74
N TYR A 316 10.10 -6.59 0.65
CA TYR A 316 9.75 -5.90 -0.59
C TYR A 316 10.87 -4.97 -1.05
N PHE A 317 11.45 -4.19 -0.13
CA PHE A 317 12.54 -3.29 -0.47
C PHE A 317 13.82 -4.02 -0.91
N ALA A 318 14.18 -5.11 -0.26
CA ALA A 318 15.34 -5.93 -0.66
C ALA A 318 15.17 -6.49 -2.09
N GLU A 319 13.95 -6.93 -2.44
CA GLU A 319 13.66 -7.39 -3.80
C GLU A 319 13.79 -6.26 -4.83
N GLN A 320 13.28 -5.05 -4.54
CA GLN A 320 13.48 -3.88 -5.40
C GLN A 320 14.97 -3.58 -5.65
N CYS A 321 15.78 -3.77 -4.62
CA CYS A 321 17.24 -3.57 -4.71
C CYS A 321 17.97 -4.68 -5.47
N GLY A 322 17.29 -5.80 -5.78
CA GLY A 322 17.94 -7.00 -6.28
C GLY A 322 18.91 -7.62 -5.26
N ALA A 323 18.67 -7.38 -3.97
CA ALA A 323 19.54 -7.83 -2.88
C ALA A 323 19.09 -9.20 -2.34
N VAL A 324 20.09 -10.04 -2.05
CA VAL A 324 19.83 -11.27 -1.29
C VAL A 324 19.76 -10.92 0.19
N LEU A 325 18.58 -11.06 0.75
CA LEU A 325 18.34 -10.83 2.17
C LEU A 325 18.63 -12.11 2.94
N ASP A 326 19.62 -12.05 3.86
CA ASP A 326 19.83 -13.12 4.84
C ASP A 326 18.57 -13.34 5.64
N ASP A 327 18.28 -14.59 6.00
CA ASP A 327 17.06 -14.88 6.75
C ASP A 327 17.12 -14.43 8.21
N ASP A 328 18.34 -14.41 8.80
CA ASP A 328 18.56 -13.96 10.17
C ASP A 328 18.44 -12.42 10.27
N ILE A 329 17.61 -11.96 11.21
CA ILE A 329 17.45 -10.54 11.51
C ILE A 329 18.63 -10.06 12.36
N PRO A 330 19.22 -8.88 12.08
CA PRO A 330 20.34 -8.34 12.85
C PRO A 330 20.03 -8.23 14.35
N ALA A 331 20.87 -8.85 15.19
CA ALA A 331 20.65 -8.94 16.65
C ALA A 331 20.47 -7.58 17.32
N LYS A 332 21.21 -6.56 16.87
CA LYS A 332 21.08 -5.20 17.40
C LYS A 332 19.66 -4.64 17.23
N TRP A 333 19.07 -4.84 16.05
CA TRP A 333 17.69 -4.39 15.80
C TRP A 333 16.69 -5.17 16.65
N LEU A 334 16.89 -6.49 16.83
CA LEU A 334 16.05 -7.31 17.71
C LEU A 334 16.08 -6.82 19.18
N GLU A 335 17.27 -6.42 19.67
CA GLU A 335 17.43 -5.83 21.01
C GLU A 335 16.66 -4.51 21.14
N GLU A 336 16.61 -3.69 20.11
CA GLU A 336 15.91 -2.39 20.09
C GLU A 336 14.38 -2.56 20.12
N VAL A 337 13.85 -3.60 19.48
CA VAL A 337 12.38 -3.83 19.39
C VAL A 337 11.85 -4.79 20.46
N GLU A 338 12.71 -5.51 21.19
CA GLU A 338 12.33 -6.46 22.26
C GLU A 338 11.35 -5.87 23.28
N PRO A 339 11.48 -4.60 23.72
CA PRO A 339 10.55 -4.01 24.69
C PRO A 339 9.09 -3.89 24.20
N TYR A 340 8.86 -4.01 22.88
CA TYR A 340 7.56 -3.83 22.27
C TYR A 340 6.83 -5.15 22.00
N GLY A 341 7.45 -6.28 22.30
CA GLY A 341 6.84 -7.61 22.17
C GLY A 341 7.72 -8.64 21.48
N PRO A 342 7.29 -9.88 21.40
CA PRO A 342 8.07 -10.95 20.77
C PRO A 342 8.17 -10.72 19.26
N VAL A 343 9.41 -10.72 18.76
CA VAL A 343 9.71 -10.62 17.33
C VAL A 343 10.46 -11.89 16.90
N PRO A 344 10.09 -12.51 15.76
CA PRO A 344 10.87 -13.60 15.18
C PRO A 344 12.32 -13.19 14.90
N ALA A 345 13.26 -14.10 15.11
CA ALA A 345 14.68 -13.86 14.81
C ALA A 345 14.99 -13.96 13.30
N THR A 346 14.01 -14.34 12.49
CA THR A 346 14.15 -14.56 11.05
C THR A 346 13.12 -13.76 10.25
N PHE A 347 13.46 -13.45 9.02
CA PHE A 347 12.49 -12.89 8.06
C PHE A 347 11.43 -13.92 7.67
N SER A 348 11.78 -15.19 7.64
CA SER A 348 10.85 -16.28 7.39
C SER A 348 10.04 -16.61 8.63
N ASP A 349 8.77 -16.89 8.44
CA ASP A 349 7.94 -17.43 9.52
C ASP A 349 8.29 -18.91 9.81
N PRO A 350 8.12 -19.38 11.05
CA PRO A 350 8.53 -20.74 11.45
C PRO A 350 7.81 -21.87 10.69
N SER A 351 6.61 -21.59 10.16
CA SER A 351 5.84 -22.51 9.33
C SER A 351 5.00 -21.71 8.37
N GLY A 352 4.97 -22.08 7.10
CA GLY A 352 4.00 -21.57 6.13
C GLY A 352 2.57 -21.93 6.55
N ALA A 353 1.61 -21.12 6.11
CA ALA A 353 0.20 -21.41 6.35
C ALA A 353 -0.19 -22.75 5.72
N THR A 354 -0.88 -23.59 6.48
CA THR A 354 -1.44 -24.84 5.94
C THR A 354 -2.63 -24.48 5.04
N PRO A 355 -2.75 -25.04 3.83
CA PRO A 355 -3.92 -24.82 2.97
C PRO A 355 -5.23 -25.00 3.72
N SER A 356 -6.18 -24.11 3.48
CA SER A 356 -7.45 -24.08 4.19
C SER A 356 -8.63 -24.39 3.24
N GLU A 357 -9.80 -24.67 3.81
CA GLU A 357 -11.04 -24.81 3.03
C GLU A 357 -11.38 -23.54 2.24
N ALA A 358 -10.96 -22.36 2.73
CA ALA A 358 -11.13 -21.09 2.03
C ALA A 358 -10.41 -21.08 0.67
N ASP A 359 -9.24 -21.72 0.57
CA ASP A 359 -8.47 -21.76 -0.68
C ASP A 359 -9.21 -22.49 -1.79
N GLU A 360 -10.09 -23.46 -1.47
CA GLU A 360 -10.92 -24.15 -2.47
C GLU A 360 -11.86 -23.17 -3.18
N HIS A 361 -12.40 -22.19 -2.48
CA HIS A 361 -13.33 -21.20 -3.00
C HIS A 361 -12.67 -20.09 -3.86
N VAL A 362 -11.35 -19.89 -3.75
CA VAL A 362 -10.63 -18.87 -4.52
C VAL A 362 -10.76 -19.11 -6.03
N GLY A 363 -10.89 -20.36 -6.48
CA GLY A 363 -11.12 -20.68 -7.88
C GLY A 363 -12.40 -20.05 -8.45
N ASP A 364 -13.47 -20.04 -7.67
CA ASP A 364 -14.74 -19.41 -8.05
C ASP A 364 -14.60 -17.89 -8.12
N VAL A 365 -13.88 -17.28 -7.17
CA VAL A 365 -13.58 -15.83 -7.19
C VAL A 365 -12.84 -15.47 -8.48
N ILE A 366 -11.76 -16.19 -8.80
CA ILE A 366 -10.97 -15.97 -10.04
C ILE A 366 -11.88 -16.07 -11.27
N GLY A 367 -12.75 -17.09 -11.33
CA GLY A 367 -13.68 -17.28 -12.45
C GLY A 367 -14.66 -16.10 -12.61
N ARG A 368 -15.20 -15.58 -11.51
CA ARG A 368 -16.10 -14.43 -11.49
C ARG A 368 -15.39 -13.15 -11.95
N VAL A 369 -14.19 -12.87 -11.43
CA VAL A 369 -13.39 -11.69 -11.78
C VAL A 369 -13.03 -11.71 -13.27
N ARG A 370 -12.50 -12.84 -13.78
CA ARG A 370 -12.17 -12.98 -15.20
C ARG A 370 -13.37 -12.72 -16.10
N LYS A 371 -14.50 -13.30 -15.74
CA LYS A 371 -15.75 -13.10 -16.50
C LYS A 371 -16.20 -11.64 -16.50
N ALA A 372 -15.98 -10.92 -15.40
CA ALA A 372 -16.41 -9.54 -15.25
C ALA A 372 -15.54 -8.55 -16.04
N VAL A 373 -14.20 -8.73 -16.04
CA VAL A 373 -13.30 -7.66 -16.51
C VAL A 373 -12.39 -8.03 -17.67
N PHE A 374 -12.00 -9.31 -17.87
CA PHE A 374 -11.00 -9.66 -18.88
C PHE A 374 -11.40 -9.28 -20.31
N GLY A 375 -12.70 -9.36 -20.64
CA GLY A 375 -13.21 -8.97 -21.97
C GLY A 375 -12.95 -7.51 -22.32
N PHE A 376 -12.91 -6.60 -21.36
CA PHE A 376 -12.58 -5.18 -21.56
C PHE A 376 -11.10 -4.98 -21.94
N HIS A 377 -10.24 -5.89 -21.54
CA HIS A 377 -8.80 -5.87 -21.84
C HIS A 377 -8.40 -6.75 -23.03
N GLY A 378 -9.36 -7.39 -23.70
CA GLY A 378 -9.10 -8.24 -24.87
C GLY A 378 -8.42 -9.58 -24.57
N ILE A 379 -8.53 -10.10 -23.33
CA ILE A 379 -7.91 -11.35 -22.85
C ILE A 379 -8.95 -12.30 -22.25
#